data_00db511901a0025de09f7555bf1a8945
#
_entry.id   00db511901a0025de09f7555bf1a8945
#
_cell.length_a   1.000
_cell.length_b   1.000
_cell.length_c   1.000
_cell.angle_alpha   90.00
_cell.angle_beta   90.00
_cell.angle_gamma   90.00
#
_symmetry.space_group_name_H-M   'P 1'
#
loop_
_entity.id
_entity.type
_entity.pdbx_description
1 polymer ?
#
loop_
_entity_poly.entity_id
_entity_poly.type
_entity_poly.pdbx_seq_one_letter_code
_entity_poly.pdbx_strand_id
1 'polypeptide(L)'
;YENKLKKDFDEVLKQVTEDTQAICLYYSVDNSWEGTYYICNTYDDNDINWFASSREWIDTARMRKFGEIFERDAESAFFSDPESSGILLLLMYRTTITFSNVIKQYKDLALKVGISCDEDSFVKIHEVVYNTQQTD
;
A
#
# COMPACT_ATOMS: atom_id res chain seq x y z
N TYR A 1 -5.39 6.64 -12.40
CA TYR A 1 -5.23 6.04 -11.09
C TYR A 1 -3.83 6.27 -10.52
N GLU A 2 -2.79 5.91 -11.26
CA GLU A 2 -1.38 6.11 -10.86
C GLU A 2 -1.07 7.56 -10.49
N ASN A 3 -1.50 8.53 -11.30
CA ASN A 3 -1.32 9.96 -11.04
C ASN A 3 -1.97 10.41 -9.73
N LYS A 4 -3.09 9.80 -9.37
CA LYS A 4 -3.77 10.10 -8.13
C LYS A 4 -3.03 9.53 -6.93
N LEU A 5 -2.61 8.28 -7.00
CA LEU A 5 -1.75 7.67 -5.96
C LEU A 5 -0.48 8.48 -5.74
N LYS A 6 0.14 8.95 -6.83
CA LYS A 6 1.32 9.80 -6.74
C LYS A 6 1.03 11.10 -6.01
N LYS A 7 -0.05 11.78 -6.36
CA LYS A 7 -0.45 13.02 -5.69
C LYS A 7 -0.72 12.80 -4.20
N ASP A 8 -1.44 11.75 -3.86
CA ASP A 8 -1.73 11.40 -2.48
C ASP A 8 -0.44 11.07 -1.71
N PHE A 9 0.50 10.36 -2.33
CA PHE A 9 1.80 10.05 -1.73
C PHE A 9 2.67 11.30 -1.53
N ASP A 10 2.64 12.26 -2.45
CA ASP A 10 3.30 13.56 -2.28
C ASP A 10 2.78 14.30 -1.04
N GLU A 11 1.47 14.23 -0.75
CA GLU A 11 0.89 14.80 0.48
C GLU A 11 1.34 14.04 1.74
N VAL A 12 1.41 12.71 1.65
CA VAL A 12 1.94 11.87 2.75
C VAL A 12 3.38 12.25 3.08
N LEU A 13 4.22 12.45 2.08
CA LEU A 13 5.63 12.83 2.28
C LEU A 13 5.80 14.17 2.99
N LYS A 14 4.83 15.08 2.91
CA LYS A 14 4.85 16.34 3.66
C LYS A 14 4.65 16.15 5.18
N GLN A 15 4.10 15.03 5.60
CA GLN A 15 3.86 14.69 7.00
C GLN A 15 5.00 13.86 7.62
N VAL A 16 5.96 13.44 6.80
CA VAL A 16 7.12 12.67 7.25
C VAL A 16 8.03 13.54 8.10
N THR A 17 8.51 12.99 9.21
CA THR A 17 9.46 13.61 10.13
C THR A 17 10.76 12.81 10.18
N GLU A 18 11.78 13.31 10.91
CA GLU A 18 13.03 12.59 11.11
C GLU A 18 12.85 11.24 11.82
N ASP A 19 11.78 11.11 12.62
CA ASP A 19 11.46 9.88 13.36
C ASP A 19 10.70 8.85 12.52
N THR A 20 10.23 9.22 11.33
CA THR A 20 9.45 8.31 10.47
C THR A 20 10.35 7.23 9.88
N GLN A 21 10.00 5.97 10.11
CA GLN A 21 10.74 4.81 9.59
C GLN A 21 10.07 4.16 8.39
N ALA A 22 8.74 4.20 8.33
CA ALA A 22 8.01 3.48 7.30
C ALA A 22 6.66 4.11 6.98
N ILE A 23 6.17 3.83 5.77
CA ILE A 23 4.84 4.18 5.30
C ILE A 23 4.16 2.91 4.79
N CYS A 24 2.91 2.70 5.17
CA CYS A 24 2.09 1.61 4.65
C CYS A 24 0.85 2.18 3.96
N LEU A 25 0.60 1.75 2.72
CA LEU A 25 -0.70 1.91 2.10
C LEU A 25 -1.55 0.68 2.45
N TYR A 26 -2.58 0.90 3.24
CA TYR A 26 -3.59 -0.12 3.54
C TYR A 26 -4.83 0.15 2.68
N TYR A 27 -5.41 -0.88 2.09
CA TYR A 27 -6.68 -0.76 1.38
C TYR A 27 -7.63 -1.90 1.74
N SER A 28 -8.92 -1.60 1.71
CA SER A 28 -9.97 -2.56 2.01
C SER A 28 -10.76 -2.91 0.76
N VAL A 29 -10.84 -4.18 0.46
CA VAL A 29 -11.63 -4.72 -0.64
C VAL A 29 -13.12 -4.48 -0.40
N ASP A 30 -13.58 -4.71 0.83
CA ASP A 30 -14.98 -4.59 1.22
C ASP A 30 -15.51 -3.14 1.17
N ASN A 31 -14.63 -2.16 1.22
CA ASN A 31 -14.96 -0.73 1.14
C ASN A 31 -14.60 -0.12 -0.22
N SER A 32 -14.84 -0.83 -1.31
CA SER A 32 -14.61 -0.33 -2.68
C SER A 32 -13.18 0.18 -2.90
N TRP A 33 -12.19 -0.54 -2.39
CA TRP A 33 -10.77 -0.14 -2.45
C TRP A 33 -10.47 1.20 -1.77
N GLU A 34 -11.17 1.53 -0.69
CA GLU A 34 -10.78 2.66 0.15
C GLU A 34 -9.40 2.41 0.74
N GLY A 35 -8.52 3.41 0.61
CA GLY A 35 -7.15 3.30 1.07
C GLY A 35 -6.81 4.32 2.15
N THR A 36 -5.89 3.94 3.02
CA THR A 36 -5.35 4.78 4.09
C THR A 36 -3.84 4.63 4.12
N TYR A 37 -3.11 5.74 4.13
CA TYR A 37 -1.69 5.75 4.40
C TYR A 37 -1.44 5.84 5.90
N TYR A 38 -0.65 4.92 6.41
CA TYR A 38 -0.14 4.94 7.78
C TYR A 38 1.30 5.40 7.78
N ILE A 39 1.60 6.42 8.58
CA ILE A 39 2.93 6.98 8.76
C ILE A 39 3.45 6.48 10.11
N CYS A 40 4.53 5.69 10.10
CA CYS A 40 4.96 4.91 11.24
C CYS A 40 6.37 5.27 11.67
N ASN A 41 6.57 5.43 12.98
CA ASN A 41 7.89 5.65 13.58
C ASN A 41 8.60 4.34 13.92
N THR A 42 7.93 3.21 13.77
CA THR A 42 8.47 1.86 13.98
C THR A 42 8.19 0.97 12.80
N TYR A 43 9.07 0.01 12.59
CA TYR A 43 8.90 -1.03 11.59
C TYR A 43 9.42 -2.36 12.14
N ASP A 44 8.68 -3.45 11.92
CA ASP A 44 9.09 -4.79 12.32
C ASP A 44 8.85 -5.77 11.14
N ASP A 45 9.92 -6.39 10.66
CA ASP A 45 9.85 -7.39 9.58
C ASP A 45 9.09 -8.68 10.00
N ASN A 46 8.96 -8.93 11.30
CA ASN A 46 8.32 -10.13 11.84
C ASN A 46 6.84 -9.92 12.20
N ASP A 47 6.35 -8.70 12.14
CA ASP A 47 4.98 -8.34 12.43
C ASP A 47 4.30 -7.75 11.19
N ILE A 48 3.38 -8.49 10.57
CA ILE A 48 2.64 -8.03 9.40
C ILE A 48 1.71 -6.85 9.71
N ASN A 49 1.40 -6.62 10.97
CA ASN A 49 0.52 -5.55 11.46
C ASN A 49 1.31 -4.39 12.11
N TRP A 50 2.60 -4.26 11.82
CA TRP A 50 3.45 -3.20 12.37
C TRP A 50 2.88 -1.79 12.21
N PHE A 51 2.11 -1.55 11.15
CA PHE A 51 1.47 -0.26 10.88
C PHE A 51 0.25 0.03 11.74
N ALA A 52 -0.34 -0.96 12.42
CA ALA A 52 -1.53 -0.79 13.26
C ALA A 52 -1.28 0.10 14.48
N SER A 53 -0.03 0.24 14.92
CA SER A 53 0.38 1.14 16.00
C SER A 53 0.76 2.55 15.53
N SER A 54 0.53 2.89 14.27
CA SER A 54 0.84 4.21 13.73
C SER A 54 0.07 5.32 14.44
N ARG A 55 0.69 6.49 14.58
CA ARG A 55 0.08 7.66 15.21
C ARG A 55 -0.61 8.58 14.23
N GLU A 56 -0.23 8.49 12.97
CA GLU A 56 -0.72 9.37 11.91
C GLU A 56 -1.18 8.56 10.70
N TRP A 57 -2.30 8.95 10.13
CA TRP A 57 -2.85 8.36 8.92
C TRP A 57 -3.46 9.43 8.03
N ILE A 58 -3.46 9.16 6.73
CA ILE A 58 -4.06 10.02 5.71
C ILE A 58 -4.92 9.14 4.82
N ASP A 59 -6.21 9.43 4.78
CA ASP A 59 -7.13 8.72 3.89
C ASP A 59 -6.86 9.12 2.43
N THR A 60 -6.76 8.13 1.60
CA THR A 60 -6.69 8.34 0.16
C THR A 60 -8.08 8.34 -0.43
N ALA A 61 -8.21 8.91 -1.59
CA ALA A 61 -9.44 8.73 -2.33
C ALA A 61 -9.59 7.29 -2.82
N ARG A 62 -10.82 6.82 -2.74
CA ARG A 62 -11.22 5.47 -3.17
C ARG A 62 -10.75 5.15 -4.57
N MET A 63 -10.28 3.94 -4.76
CA MET A 63 -9.96 3.36 -6.06
C MET A 63 -11.24 2.86 -6.74
N ARG A 64 -12.18 3.75 -6.97
CA ARG A 64 -13.55 3.42 -7.41
C ARG A 64 -13.59 2.43 -8.56
N LYS A 65 -12.71 2.58 -9.54
CA LYS A 65 -12.71 1.72 -10.70
C LYS A 65 -12.42 0.25 -10.37
N PHE A 66 -11.53 -0.03 -9.44
CA PHE A 66 -11.28 -1.39 -8.99
C PHE A 66 -12.43 -1.94 -8.15
N GLY A 67 -12.97 -1.11 -7.24
CA GLY A 67 -14.16 -1.46 -6.47
C GLY A 67 -15.36 -1.78 -7.37
N GLU A 68 -15.62 -0.97 -8.38
CA GLU A 68 -16.71 -1.19 -9.36
C GLU A 68 -16.53 -2.51 -10.13
N ILE A 69 -15.31 -2.84 -10.54
CA ILE A 69 -15.03 -4.11 -11.21
C ILE A 69 -15.27 -5.28 -10.26
N PHE A 70 -14.80 -5.18 -9.02
CA PHE A 70 -15.00 -6.21 -8.00
C PHE A 70 -16.47 -6.44 -7.70
N GLU A 71 -17.23 -5.37 -7.42
CA GLU A 71 -18.67 -5.42 -7.14
C GLU A 71 -19.45 -6.05 -8.32
N ARG A 72 -19.13 -5.67 -9.53
CA ARG A 72 -19.80 -6.17 -10.72
C ARG A 72 -19.49 -7.65 -11.02
N ASP A 73 -18.21 -8.04 -10.93
CA ASP A 73 -17.71 -9.28 -11.52
C ASP A 73 -17.38 -10.37 -10.49
N ALA A 74 -17.20 -10.02 -9.22
CA ALA A 74 -16.65 -10.96 -8.25
C ALA A 74 -17.36 -11.02 -6.88
N GLU A 75 -17.93 -9.93 -6.38
CA GLU A 75 -18.39 -9.83 -5.00
C GLU A 75 -19.45 -10.89 -4.63
N SER A 76 -20.45 -11.09 -5.48
CA SER A 76 -21.59 -11.99 -5.19
C SER A 76 -21.22 -13.48 -5.20
N ALA A 77 -20.11 -13.86 -5.81
CA ALA A 77 -19.68 -15.24 -6.01
C ALA A 77 -18.30 -15.55 -5.44
N PHE A 78 -17.72 -14.60 -4.69
CA PHE A 78 -16.32 -14.63 -4.23
C PHE A 78 -15.93 -15.95 -3.54
N PHE A 79 -16.79 -16.51 -2.71
CA PHE A 79 -16.49 -17.74 -1.96
C PHE A 79 -16.86 -19.04 -2.70
N SER A 80 -17.61 -18.96 -3.80
CA SER A 80 -18.18 -20.12 -4.48
C SER A 80 -17.67 -20.36 -5.89
N ASP A 81 -17.00 -19.37 -6.48
CA ASP A 81 -16.57 -19.39 -7.87
C ASP A 81 -15.06 -19.08 -8.02
N PRO A 82 -14.27 -20.04 -8.56
CA PRO A 82 -12.85 -19.84 -8.80
C PRO A 82 -12.52 -18.66 -9.73
N GLU A 83 -13.40 -18.35 -10.70
CA GLU A 83 -13.23 -17.23 -11.62
C GLU A 83 -13.31 -15.89 -10.88
N SER A 84 -14.30 -15.76 -9.98
CA SER A 84 -14.44 -14.57 -9.14
C SER A 84 -13.27 -14.36 -8.19
N SER A 85 -12.74 -15.44 -7.61
CA SER A 85 -11.50 -15.39 -6.82
C SER A 85 -10.30 -14.96 -7.64
N GLY A 86 -10.20 -15.41 -8.89
CA GLY A 86 -9.16 -15.00 -9.84
C GLY A 86 -9.24 -13.52 -10.17
N ILE A 87 -10.42 -12.95 -10.37
CA ILE A 87 -10.64 -11.52 -10.60
C ILE A 87 -10.16 -10.71 -9.41
N LEU A 88 -10.51 -11.11 -8.18
CA LEU A 88 -10.04 -10.44 -6.97
C LEU A 88 -8.52 -10.42 -6.89
N LEU A 89 -7.87 -11.57 -7.08
CA LEU A 89 -6.41 -11.66 -7.04
C LEU A 89 -5.74 -10.79 -8.10
N LEU A 90 -6.30 -10.71 -9.31
CA LEU A 90 -5.81 -9.82 -10.37
C LEU A 90 -5.94 -8.34 -9.98
N LEU A 91 -7.04 -7.94 -9.36
CA LEU A 91 -7.23 -6.57 -8.88
C LEU A 91 -6.26 -6.22 -7.76
N MET A 92 -6.03 -7.11 -6.81
CA MET A 92 -5.05 -6.94 -5.75
C MET A 92 -3.62 -6.83 -6.32
N TYR A 93 -3.26 -7.71 -7.22
CA TYR A 93 -1.97 -7.68 -7.91
C TYR A 93 -1.77 -6.38 -8.68
N ARG A 94 -2.78 -5.95 -9.44
CA ARG A 94 -2.75 -4.70 -10.19
C ARG A 94 -2.60 -3.48 -9.29
N THR A 95 -3.26 -3.48 -8.14
CA THR A 95 -3.13 -2.43 -7.11
C THR A 95 -1.68 -2.34 -6.62
N THR A 96 -1.09 -3.48 -6.27
CA THR A 96 0.30 -3.56 -5.80
C THR A 96 1.28 -3.07 -6.86
N ILE A 97 1.13 -3.50 -8.11
CA ILE A 97 2.00 -3.08 -9.22
C ILE A 97 1.87 -1.58 -9.48
N THR A 98 0.66 -1.05 -9.48
CA THR A 98 0.42 0.38 -9.71
C THR A 98 1.07 1.23 -8.61
N PHE A 99 0.92 0.82 -7.35
CA PHE A 99 1.57 1.50 -6.24
C PHE A 99 3.10 1.38 -6.31
N SER A 100 3.62 0.20 -6.63
CA SER A 100 5.06 0.01 -6.84
C SER A 100 5.62 0.94 -7.92
N ASN A 101 4.89 1.14 -9.03
CA ASN A 101 5.30 2.06 -10.08
C ASN A 101 5.34 3.52 -9.60
N VAL A 102 4.41 3.92 -8.75
CA VAL A 102 4.43 5.24 -8.10
C VAL A 102 5.69 5.40 -7.25
N ILE A 103 5.96 4.44 -6.37
CA ILE A 103 7.10 4.50 -5.43
C ILE A 103 8.44 4.53 -6.17
N LYS A 104 8.58 3.80 -7.25
CA LYS A 104 9.80 3.80 -8.09
C LYS A 104 10.16 5.16 -8.70
N GLN A 105 9.23 6.11 -8.73
CA GLN A 105 9.50 7.46 -9.21
C GLN A 105 10.29 8.31 -8.19
N TYR A 106 10.37 7.86 -6.95
CA TYR A 106 11.09 8.54 -5.86
C TYR A 106 12.48 7.91 -5.69
N LYS A 107 13.53 8.58 -6.17
CA LYS A 107 14.89 8.00 -6.24
C LYS A 107 15.61 7.94 -4.90
N ASP A 108 15.35 8.90 -4.01
CA ASP A 108 16.08 9.11 -2.77
C ASP A 108 15.20 8.89 -1.53
N LEU A 109 14.25 7.97 -1.63
CA LEU A 109 13.32 7.69 -0.55
C LEU A 109 14.02 6.93 0.58
N ALA A 110 14.25 7.60 1.71
CA ALA A 110 14.90 7.05 2.90
C ALA A 110 13.92 6.36 3.87
N LEU A 111 12.84 5.80 3.36
CA LEU A 111 11.77 5.18 4.13
C LEU A 111 11.46 3.78 3.59
N LYS A 112 11.08 2.88 4.47
CA LYS A 112 10.46 1.61 4.05
C LYS A 112 9.03 1.89 3.62
N VAL A 113 8.59 1.30 2.53
CA VAL A 113 7.23 1.45 2.01
C VAL A 113 6.64 0.07 1.76
N GLY A 114 5.44 -0.13 2.24
CA GLY A 114 4.69 -1.36 2.03
C GLY A 114 3.25 -1.10 1.63
N ILE A 115 2.59 -2.16 1.21
CA ILE A 115 1.16 -2.19 0.91
C ILE A 115 0.53 -3.39 1.60
N SER A 116 -0.64 -3.20 2.18
CA SER A 116 -1.41 -4.24 2.83
C SER A 116 -2.86 -4.19 2.39
N CYS A 117 -3.47 -5.37 2.27
CA CYS A 117 -4.89 -5.55 2.01
C CYS A 117 -5.52 -6.31 3.16
N ASP A 118 -6.54 -5.72 3.79
CA ASP A 118 -7.39 -6.38 4.79
C ASP A 118 -6.62 -7.18 5.86
N GLU A 119 -5.59 -6.62 6.45
CA GLU A 119 -4.80 -7.16 7.57
C GLU A 119 -4.04 -8.49 7.31
N ASP A 120 -4.39 -9.22 6.25
CA ASP A 120 -3.88 -10.58 6.02
C ASP A 120 -2.72 -10.67 5.03
N SER A 121 -2.40 -9.58 4.34
CA SER A 121 -1.33 -9.59 3.34
C SER A 121 -0.53 -8.31 3.34
N PHE A 122 0.75 -8.43 3.60
CA PHE A 122 1.69 -7.33 3.52
C PHE A 122 2.71 -7.59 2.41
N VAL A 123 2.93 -6.60 1.56
CA VAL A 123 3.97 -6.64 0.53
C VAL A 123 4.91 -5.47 0.72
N LYS A 124 6.19 -5.76 0.90
CA LYS A 124 7.24 -4.75 0.93
C LYS A 124 7.47 -4.22 -0.49
N ILE A 125 7.28 -2.93 -0.70
CA ILE A 125 7.45 -2.26 -1.99
C ILE A 125 8.82 -1.63 -2.12
N HIS A 126 9.31 -1.03 -1.03
CA HIS A 126 10.59 -0.35 -1.02
C HIS A 126 11.33 -0.58 0.30
N GLU A 127 12.60 -0.84 0.20
CA GLU A 127 13.50 -0.97 1.33
C GLU A 127 14.68 -0.04 1.15
N VAL A 128 15.08 0.62 2.24
CA VAL A 128 16.28 1.44 2.23
C VAL A 128 17.50 0.53 2.16
N VAL A 129 18.23 0.61 1.06
CA VAL A 129 19.53 -0.05 0.96
C VAL A 129 20.57 0.90 1.55
N TYR A 130 21.01 0.63 2.77
CA TYR A 130 22.20 1.27 3.29
C TYR A 130 23.40 0.72 2.50
N ASN A 131 23.98 1.54 1.63
CA ASN A 131 25.27 1.23 1.05
C ASN A 131 26.31 1.21 2.18
N THR A 132 26.59 0.02 2.71
CA THR A 132 27.77 -0.21 3.52
C THR A 132 29.00 -0.23 2.61
N GLN A 133 29.22 0.82 1.85
CA GLN A 133 30.47 1.11 1.21
C GLN A 133 30.99 2.41 1.77
N GLN A 134 31.70 2.30 2.86
CA GLN A 134 32.87 3.13 3.16
C GLN A 134 33.44 2.74 4.51
N THR A 135 34.32 1.79 4.50
CA THR A 135 35.44 1.76 5.41
C THR A 135 36.66 1.43 4.59
N ASP A 136 37.29 2.45 4.09
CA ASP A 136 38.73 2.47 3.86
C ASP A 136 39.31 3.71 4.45
#